data_b46bfc208413437c5b2af2ba26fff896
#
_entry.id   b46bfc208413437c5b2af2ba26fff896
#
_cell.length_a   1.000
_cell.length_b   1.000
_cell.length_c   1.000
_cell.angle_alpha   90.00
_cell.angle_beta   90.00
_cell.angle_gamma   90.00
#
_symmetry.space_group_name_H-M   'P 1'
#
loop_
_entity.id
_entity.type
_entity.pdbx_description
1 polymer ?
#
loop_
_entity_poly.entity_id
_entity_poly.type
_entity_poly.pdbx_seq_one_letter_code
_entity_poly.pdbx_strand_id
1 'polypeptide(L)'
;MEQKDENSKSKSQIVVAVRPVYPRMLSGDGRPRKFRDDEDETSSQASSAISLEEGNINRRKPKCVYISFVTTLIRRLAPPPGHSGLQHIVETWKEPDSNGAFKFDWRDDISRDIVPKNCHSHNDYWRRVPLYEALAAGCVSIEADVWLTEDKELLVSHSWQSTTKERTLRSLYLDPLTNIFENRNVSAASTDDKQTGMFDSDPNTSTILLIDFKTDGHELWPVVLSQLQPFRDKNWLTYYDGEKLIQGPLTIVGTGNTPFDLVQQNSTDRFIFFDAPLLSLSSSSDGDKYNTTNSYYASTNMKAAIGRIWPHTTHKLSSKQVDTIQSQIKAAEDKGLKSRYWDTPPWPIALRDNVWSTLMDAGVGMLNVDDLVSASRWNWGWCVVAGIALCGNS
;
A
#
# COMPACT_ATOMS: atom_id res chain seq x y z
N MET A 1 19.22 9.95 -53.35
CA MET A 1 18.56 11.07 -52.67
C MET A 1 18.50 10.68 -51.22
N GLU A 2 19.49 11.17 -50.47
CA GLU A 2 19.78 10.83 -49.07
C GLU A 2 18.72 11.44 -48.15
N GLN A 3 18.25 10.66 -47.17
CA GLN A 3 17.59 11.20 -46.02
C GLN A 3 18.38 10.83 -44.77
N LYS A 4 18.81 11.91 -44.11
CA LYS A 4 19.63 11.91 -42.91
C LYS A 4 18.84 11.39 -41.69
N ASP A 5 19.49 10.49 -40.95
CA ASP A 5 19.14 10.14 -39.58
C ASP A 5 19.34 11.34 -38.64
N GLU A 6 18.28 11.78 -38.02
CA GLU A 6 18.33 12.69 -36.87
C GLU A 6 18.33 11.91 -35.56
N ASN A 7 19.46 11.99 -34.93
CA ASN A 7 19.82 11.40 -33.65
C ASN A 7 19.04 12.14 -32.50
N SER A 8 17.95 11.58 -32.05
CA SER A 8 17.21 12.06 -30.90
C SER A 8 17.95 11.70 -29.61
N LYS A 9 18.67 12.67 -29.04
CA LYS A 9 19.25 12.60 -27.70
C LYS A 9 18.12 12.56 -26.67
N SER A 10 17.86 11.41 -26.08
CA SER A 10 17.03 11.23 -24.90
C SER A 10 17.59 12.06 -23.75
N LYS A 11 16.82 13.05 -23.30
CA LYS A 11 17.08 13.79 -22.06
C LYS A 11 16.74 12.88 -20.88
N SER A 12 17.75 12.49 -20.12
CA SER A 12 17.58 11.78 -18.85
C SER A 12 16.84 12.69 -17.85
N GLN A 13 15.64 12.29 -17.45
CA GLN A 13 14.94 12.90 -16.33
C GLN A 13 15.59 12.46 -15.03
N ILE A 14 15.97 13.42 -14.21
CA ILE A 14 16.52 13.20 -12.86
C ILE A 14 15.33 13.00 -11.91
N VAL A 15 15.18 11.81 -11.37
CA VAL A 15 14.15 11.49 -10.37
C VAL A 15 14.78 11.46 -8.97
N VAL A 16 14.42 12.41 -8.12
CA VAL A 16 14.90 12.48 -6.73
C VAL A 16 13.98 11.67 -5.82
N ALA A 17 14.45 10.54 -5.31
CA ALA A 17 13.72 9.76 -4.32
C ALA A 17 14.12 10.19 -2.90
N VAL A 18 13.21 10.85 -2.18
CA VAL A 18 13.38 11.24 -0.78
C VAL A 18 12.77 10.18 0.13
N ARG A 19 13.55 9.65 1.07
CA ARG A 19 13.07 8.74 2.11
C ARG A 19 12.36 9.52 3.22
N PRO A 20 11.14 9.17 3.64
CA PRO A 20 10.63 9.60 4.91
C PRO A 20 11.43 8.93 6.04
N VAL A 21 11.99 9.72 6.94
CA VAL A 21 12.66 9.24 8.17
C VAL A 21 11.56 9.11 9.22
N TYR A 22 11.12 7.88 9.47
CA TYR A 22 10.30 7.62 10.66
C TYR A 22 11.21 7.52 11.89
N PRO A 23 10.88 8.17 13.01
CA PRO A 23 11.62 7.99 14.25
C PRO A 23 11.48 6.55 14.75
N ARG A 24 12.58 5.95 15.15
CA ARG A 24 12.61 4.63 15.82
C ARG A 24 11.75 4.71 17.09
N MET A 25 10.78 3.80 17.20
CA MET A 25 10.11 3.58 18.47
C MET A 25 11.12 3.08 19.50
N LEU A 26 11.30 3.84 20.55
CA LEU A 26 11.87 3.36 21.81
C LEU A 26 10.72 2.66 22.55
N SER A 27 10.83 1.37 22.77
CA SER A 27 9.99 0.63 23.71
C SER A 27 10.29 1.16 25.12
N GLY A 28 9.39 2.00 25.63
CA GLY A 28 9.50 2.57 26.95
C GLY A 28 8.90 1.66 28.01
N ASP A 29 9.73 0.83 28.64
CA ASP A 29 9.40 0.25 29.92
C ASP A 29 10.01 1.17 31.00
N GLY A 30 9.17 2.07 31.50
CA GLY A 30 9.56 3.08 32.49
C GLY A 30 9.74 2.50 33.88
N ARG A 31 10.95 2.01 34.20
CA ARG A 31 11.41 1.90 35.60
C ARG A 31 12.85 2.37 35.72
N PRO A 32 13.16 3.31 36.64
CA PRO A 32 14.53 3.75 36.90
C PRO A 32 15.31 2.67 37.65
N ARG A 33 16.41 2.18 37.09
CA ARG A 33 17.40 1.42 37.83
C ARG A 33 18.30 2.38 38.58
N LYS A 34 18.34 2.22 39.92
CA LYS A 34 19.28 2.89 40.81
C LYS A 34 20.72 2.44 40.49
N PHE A 35 21.57 3.40 40.20
CA PHE A 35 23.02 3.20 40.28
C PHE A 35 23.43 3.09 41.75
N ARG A 36 24.25 2.12 42.07
CA ARG A 36 24.98 1.98 43.33
C ARG A 36 26.33 2.63 43.10
N ASP A 37 26.61 3.61 43.92
CA ASP A 37 27.95 4.15 44.14
C ASP A 37 28.68 3.16 45.04
N ASP A 38 29.87 2.71 44.62
CA ASP A 38 30.89 2.19 45.51
C ASP A 38 32.17 2.98 45.23
N GLU A 39 32.46 3.88 46.16
CA GLU A 39 33.75 4.52 46.30
C GLU A 39 34.75 3.49 46.84
N ASP A 40 35.97 3.50 46.31
CA ASP A 40 37.16 3.31 47.15
C ASP A 40 38.42 3.93 46.50
N GLU A 41 39.02 4.75 47.30
CA GLU A 41 40.30 5.44 47.09
C GLU A 41 41.46 4.45 46.97
N THR A 42 42.48 4.78 46.19
CA THR A 42 43.86 4.91 46.69
C THR A 42 44.79 5.54 45.68
N SER A 43 45.51 6.48 46.18
CA SER A 43 46.61 7.24 45.59
C SER A 43 47.86 6.41 45.22
N SER A 44 48.52 6.77 44.12
CA SER A 44 50.00 6.95 44.15
C SER A 44 50.53 7.60 42.88
N GLN A 45 51.36 8.61 43.08
CA GLN A 45 52.18 9.33 42.10
C GLN A 45 53.18 8.45 41.40
N ALA A 46 53.35 8.64 40.08
CA ALA A 46 54.69 8.54 39.46
C ALA A 46 54.69 9.28 38.10
N SER A 47 55.51 10.30 38.08
CA SER A 47 55.96 10.99 36.84
C SER A 47 56.81 10.03 36.01
N SER A 48 56.61 10.07 34.64
CA SER A 48 57.75 10.22 33.70
C SER A 48 57.43 9.88 32.29
N ALA A 49 58.02 10.66 31.41
CA ALA A 49 58.39 10.35 30.01
C ALA A 49 57.29 10.32 28.96
N ILE A 50 57.22 11.43 28.28
CA ILE A 50 56.62 11.53 26.94
C ILE A 50 57.52 10.77 25.98
N SER A 51 57.12 9.58 25.57
CA SER A 51 57.62 8.93 24.37
C SER A 51 56.62 9.23 23.23
N LEU A 52 57.09 9.96 22.25
CA LEU A 52 56.39 10.14 20.98
C LEU A 52 56.43 8.81 20.21
N GLU A 53 55.44 7.96 20.41
CA GLU A 53 55.19 6.88 19.46
C GLU A 53 54.41 7.47 18.26
N GLU A 54 55.01 7.41 17.09
CA GLU A 54 54.35 7.61 15.81
C GLU A 54 53.26 6.55 15.64
N GLY A 55 52.07 6.87 16.12
CA GLY A 55 50.89 6.06 16.00
C GLY A 55 50.42 6.04 14.55
N ASN A 56 50.46 4.88 13.99
CA ASN A 56 49.92 4.45 12.72
C ASN A 56 48.49 5.03 12.49
N ILE A 57 48.39 6.15 11.77
CA ILE A 57 47.15 6.82 11.48
C ILE A 57 46.33 5.93 10.53
N ASN A 58 45.43 5.19 11.12
CA ASN A 58 44.51 4.27 10.48
C ASN A 58 43.72 4.99 9.38
N ARG A 59 44.05 4.75 8.09
CA ARG A 59 43.47 5.38 6.89
C ARG A 59 41.95 5.06 6.66
N ARG A 60 41.21 4.70 7.68
CA ARG A 60 39.77 4.42 7.58
C ARG A 60 38.86 5.64 7.74
N LYS A 61 39.37 6.78 8.21
CA LYS A 61 38.59 8.01 8.46
C LYS A 61 38.05 8.74 7.21
N PRO A 62 38.75 8.77 6.05
CA PRO A 62 38.25 9.55 4.92
C PRO A 62 36.95 9.02 4.32
N LYS A 63 36.69 7.69 4.33
CA LYS A 63 35.49 7.10 3.79
C LYS A 63 34.22 7.48 4.58
N CYS A 64 34.28 7.45 5.92
CA CYS A 64 33.15 7.84 6.78
C CYS A 64 32.85 9.34 6.65
N VAL A 65 33.88 10.19 6.59
CA VAL A 65 33.72 11.65 6.39
C VAL A 65 33.12 11.95 5.01
N TYR A 66 33.59 11.26 3.97
CA TYR A 66 33.06 11.42 2.61
C TYR A 66 31.59 10.98 2.53
N ILE A 67 31.25 9.82 3.08
CA ILE A 67 29.86 9.32 3.12
C ILE A 67 28.97 10.29 3.91
N SER A 68 29.41 10.76 5.06
CA SER A 68 28.68 11.75 5.85
C SER A 68 28.48 13.06 5.11
N PHE A 69 29.52 13.56 4.43
CA PHE A 69 29.46 14.77 3.61
C PHE A 69 28.47 14.60 2.44
N VAL A 70 28.57 13.50 1.69
CA VAL A 70 27.67 13.20 0.57
C VAL A 70 26.23 13.04 1.07
N THR A 71 26.01 12.36 2.17
CA THR A 71 24.67 12.22 2.77
C THR A 71 24.11 13.56 3.21
N THR A 72 24.93 14.43 3.80
CA THR A 72 24.51 15.77 4.21
C THR A 72 24.22 16.66 2.99
N LEU A 73 25.03 16.57 1.94
CA LEU A 73 24.83 17.29 0.68
C LEU A 73 23.52 16.86 0.01
N ILE A 74 23.28 15.55 -0.09
CA ILE A 74 22.03 15.00 -0.64
C ILE A 74 20.83 15.50 0.16
N ARG A 75 20.89 15.48 1.50
CA ARG A 75 19.81 16.00 2.36
C ARG A 75 19.56 17.50 2.19
N ARG A 76 20.60 18.28 1.92
CA ARG A 76 20.46 19.73 1.68
C ARG A 76 19.98 20.07 0.28
N LEU A 77 20.31 19.26 -0.71
CA LEU A 77 19.89 19.44 -2.11
C LEU A 77 18.53 18.80 -2.40
N ALA A 78 18.09 17.84 -1.58
CA ALA A 78 16.76 17.28 -1.71
C ALA A 78 15.72 18.36 -1.36
N PRO A 79 14.71 18.60 -2.20
CA PRO A 79 13.60 19.44 -1.83
C PRO A 79 12.96 18.91 -0.54
N PRO A 80 12.46 19.78 0.35
CA PRO A 80 11.72 19.33 1.51
C PRO A 80 10.57 18.44 1.03
N PRO A 81 10.26 17.33 1.73
CA PRO A 81 9.12 16.50 1.40
C PRO A 81 7.87 17.38 1.37
N GLY A 82 7.10 17.27 0.29
CA GLY A 82 5.81 17.96 0.21
C GLY A 82 4.92 17.48 1.38
N HIS A 83 4.45 18.39 2.21
CA HIS A 83 3.51 18.08 3.27
C HIS A 83 2.08 18.28 2.76
N SER A 84 1.54 17.27 2.09
CA SER A 84 0.11 17.24 1.74
C SER A 84 -0.76 17.11 3.01
N GLY A 85 -2.04 17.39 2.89
CA GLY A 85 -2.98 17.18 3.99
C GLY A 85 -3.00 15.76 4.50
N LEU A 86 -2.90 14.74 3.62
CA LEU A 86 -2.80 13.32 4.02
C LEU A 86 -1.55 13.03 4.84
N GLN A 87 -0.39 13.60 4.48
CA GLN A 87 0.82 13.43 5.28
C GLN A 87 0.69 14.09 6.65
N HIS A 88 0.05 15.25 6.73
CA HIS A 88 -0.23 15.91 8.01
C HIS A 88 -1.17 15.06 8.89
N ILE A 89 -2.20 14.45 8.30
CA ILE A 89 -3.09 13.52 9.01
C ILE A 89 -2.29 12.34 9.56
N VAL A 90 -1.41 11.72 8.76
CA VAL A 90 -0.55 10.62 9.22
C VAL A 90 0.33 11.01 10.41
N GLU A 91 0.80 12.25 10.48
CA GLU A 91 1.62 12.73 11.59
C GLU A 91 0.82 13.01 12.87
N THR A 92 -0.43 13.48 12.73
CA THR A 92 -1.26 13.95 13.86
C THR A 92 -2.34 12.96 14.29
N TRP A 93 -2.54 11.89 13.55
CA TRP A 93 -3.58 10.90 13.78
C TRP A 93 -3.53 10.27 15.18
N LYS A 94 -4.70 9.97 15.68
CA LYS A 94 -4.91 9.26 16.94
C LYS A 94 -5.85 8.08 16.70
N GLU A 95 -5.65 7.01 17.47
CA GLU A 95 -6.56 5.86 17.46
C GLU A 95 -8.01 6.32 17.69
N PRO A 96 -8.98 5.70 17.01
CA PRO A 96 -10.39 5.87 17.34
C PRO A 96 -10.66 5.58 18.81
N ASP A 97 -11.55 6.32 19.42
CA ASP A 97 -11.97 6.15 20.81
C ASP A 97 -13.50 6.03 20.90
N SER A 98 -14.04 6.09 22.11
CA SER A 98 -15.49 6.05 22.36
C SER A 98 -16.28 7.17 21.67
N ASN A 99 -15.62 8.22 21.18
CA ASN A 99 -16.25 9.33 20.44
C ASN A 99 -16.24 9.08 18.91
N GLY A 100 -15.69 7.96 18.45
CA GLY A 100 -15.66 7.54 17.05
C GLY A 100 -14.32 7.73 16.33
N ALA A 101 -14.38 7.93 15.01
CA ALA A 101 -13.22 8.11 14.15
C ALA A 101 -12.42 9.37 14.48
N PHE A 102 -11.11 9.34 14.15
CA PHE A 102 -10.25 10.51 14.26
C PHE A 102 -10.77 11.65 13.39
N LYS A 103 -10.91 12.84 13.99
CA LYS A 103 -11.30 14.08 13.30
C LYS A 103 -10.07 14.94 13.06
N PHE A 104 -9.95 15.48 11.86
CA PHE A 104 -8.88 16.38 11.47
C PHE A 104 -9.45 17.65 10.83
N ASP A 105 -8.69 18.71 10.88
CA ASP A 105 -9.03 19.95 10.18
C ASP A 105 -8.79 19.78 8.68
N TRP A 106 -9.79 20.12 7.87
CA TRP A 106 -9.69 20.02 6.43
C TRP A 106 -8.60 20.94 5.87
N ARG A 107 -7.87 20.41 4.88
CA ARG A 107 -6.88 21.15 4.11
C ARG A 107 -7.14 20.95 2.62
N ASP A 108 -7.12 22.04 1.85
CA ASP A 108 -7.36 22.01 0.40
C ASP A 108 -6.23 21.26 -0.37
N ASP A 109 -5.08 21.08 0.25
CA ASP A 109 -3.95 20.35 -0.31
C ASP A 109 -3.93 18.86 0.10
N ILE A 110 -5.08 18.26 0.36
CA ILE A 110 -5.22 16.91 0.95
C ILE A 110 -4.35 15.86 0.26
N SER A 111 -4.34 15.81 -1.05
CA SER A 111 -3.58 14.84 -1.86
C SER A 111 -2.56 15.50 -2.80
N ARG A 112 -2.22 16.78 -2.57
CA ARG A 112 -1.27 17.50 -3.41
C ARG A 112 0.06 16.75 -3.52
N ASP A 113 0.58 16.64 -4.73
CA ASP A 113 1.83 15.95 -5.09
C ASP A 113 1.82 14.42 -4.87
N ILE A 114 0.66 13.83 -4.52
CA ILE A 114 0.51 12.39 -4.42
C ILE A 114 0.02 11.85 -5.78
N VAL A 115 0.81 10.99 -6.38
CA VAL A 115 0.45 10.30 -7.63
C VAL A 115 -0.13 8.93 -7.30
N PRO A 116 -1.38 8.64 -7.71
CA PRO A 116 -1.99 7.34 -7.47
C PRO A 116 -1.25 6.22 -8.22
N LYS A 117 -1.19 5.06 -7.60
CA LYS A 117 -0.49 3.86 -8.07
C LYS A 117 -1.34 2.63 -7.84
N ASN A 118 -1.27 1.68 -8.76
CA ASN A 118 -1.96 0.40 -8.64
C ASN A 118 -1.28 -0.50 -7.59
N CYS A 119 -1.21 -0.03 -6.34
CA CYS A 119 -0.80 -0.82 -5.19
C CYS A 119 -1.94 -0.97 -4.18
N HIS A 120 -1.96 -2.13 -3.54
CA HIS A 120 -2.94 -2.54 -2.55
C HIS A 120 -2.24 -2.67 -1.19
N SER A 121 -2.67 -1.86 -0.21
CA SER A 121 -2.21 -1.97 1.17
C SER A 121 -2.83 -3.21 1.80
N HIS A 122 -2.06 -4.30 1.81
CA HIS A 122 -2.45 -5.58 2.41
C HIS A 122 -2.47 -5.47 3.93
N ASN A 123 -3.49 -6.01 4.59
CA ASN A 123 -3.69 -5.90 6.03
C ASN A 123 -3.54 -4.44 6.51
N ASP A 124 -4.17 -3.50 5.84
CA ASP A 124 -4.00 -2.05 6.06
C ASP A 124 -4.23 -1.63 7.52
N TYR A 125 -5.16 -2.29 8.21
CA TYR A 125 -5.44 -2.08 9.63
C TYR A 125 -4.25 -2.35 10.56
N TRP A 126 -3.16 -2.99 10.10
CA TRP A 126 -1.89 -3.13 10.82
C TRP A 126 -1.00 -1.89 10.71
N ARG A 127 -1.31 -0.97 9.80
CA ARG A 127 -0.59 0.31 9.71
C ARG A 127 -0.75 1.09 11.01
N ARG A 128 0.24 1.90 11.33
CA ARG A 128 0.11 2.85 12.42
C ARG A 128 -1.07 3.81 12.20
N VAL A 129 -1.30 4.18 10.95
CA VAL A 129 -2.38 5.07 10.54
C VAL A 129 -3.13 4.42 9.36
N PRO A 130 -4.08 3.49 9.66
CA PRO A 130 -4.87 2.81 8.62
C PRO A 130 -5.52 3.80 7.66
N LEU A 131 -5.76 3.39 6.43
CA LEU A 131 -6.26 4.20 5.33
C LEU A 131 -5.29 5.31 4.90
N TYR A 132 -4.92 6.18 5.82
CA TYR A 132 -4.19 7.41 5.49
C TYR A 132 -2.74 7.17 5.08
N GLU A 133 -2.04 6.20 5.66
CA GLU A 133 -0.68 5.84 5.20
C GLU A 133 -0.70 5.28 3.78
N ALA A 134 -1.69 4.46 3.43
CA ALA A 134 -1.86 3.93 2.09
C ALA A 134 -2.12 5.05 1.07
N LEU A 135 -3.09 5.93 1.38
CA LEU A 135 -3.40 7.07 0.52
C LEU A 135 -2.22 8.03 0.39
N ALA A 136 -1.50 8.33 1.47
CA ALA A 136 -0.30 9.18 1.44
C ALA A 136 0.85 8.58 0.63
N ALA A 137 0.94 7.25 0.55
CA ALA A 137 1.87 6.54 -0.32
C ALA A 137 1.42 6.51 -1.80
N GLY A 138 0.18 6.88 -2.07
CA GLY A 138 -0.44 6.83 -3.39
C GLY A 138 -1.05 5.48 -3.73
N CYS A 139 -1.18 4.53 -2.79
CA CYS A 139 -1.87 3.27 -3.04
C CYS A 139 -3.38 3.51 -3.17
N VAL A 140 -3.95 3.01 -4.25
CA VAL A 140 -5.37 3.20 -4.56
C VAL A 140 -6.26 2.10 -3.97
N SER A 141 -5.69 1.07 -3.38
CA SER A 141 -6.43 -0.06 -2.82
C SER A 141 -6.00 -0.37 -1.40
N ILE A 142 -6.98 -0.72 -0.56
CA ILE A 142 -6.85 -0.83 0.90
C ILE A 142 -7.67 -2.01 1.37
N GLU A 143 -7.16 -2.80 2.31
CA GLU A 143 -7.83 -4.00 2.84
C GLU A 143 -8.32 -3.81 4.27
N ALA A 144 -9.54 -4.28 4.52
CA ALA A 144 -10.17 -4.32 5.83
C ALA A 144 -10.73 -5.71 6.12
N ASP A 145 -10.15 -6.42 7.08
CA ASP A 145 -10.66 -7.72 7.57
C ASP A 145 -11.77 -7.49 8.59
N VAL A 146 -12.98 -7.94 8.31
CA VAL A 146 -14.14 -7.63 9.12
C VAL A 146 -14.69 -8.87 9.85
N TRP A 147 -15.01 -8.66 11.12
CA TRP A 147 -15.58 -9.64 12.04
C TRP A 147 -16.92 -9.13 12.54
N LEU A 148 -17.99 -9.89 12.34
CA LEU A 148 -19.32 -9.55 12.82
C LEU A 148 -19.46 -9.92 14.30
N THR A 149 -19.93 -8.96 15.12
CA THR A 149 -20.29 -9.20 16.51
C THR A 149 -21.78 -9.53 16.65
N GLU A 150 -22.19 -10.01 17.82
CA GLU A 150 -23.60 -10.23 18.16
C GLU A 150 -24.43 -8.94 18.09
N ASP A 151 -23.82 -7.80 18.45
CA ASP A 151 -24.44 -6.47 18.40
C ASP A 151 -24.49 -5.87 16.98
N LYS A 152 -24.13 -6.65 15.96
CA LYS A 152 -24.08 -6.22 14.54
C LYS A 152 -23.03 -5.13 14.26
N GLU A 153 -21.98 -5.04 15.05
CA GLU A 153 -20.81 -4.22 14.74
C GLU A 153 -19.82 -5.00 13.86
N LEU A 154 -19.09 -4.28 12.99
CA LEU A 154 -18.05 -4.82 12.13
C LEU A 154 -16.68 -4.42 12.69
N LEU A 155 -16.09 -5.28 13.51
CA LEU A 155 -14.75 -5.06 14.07
C LEU A 155 -13.69 -5.40 13.03
N VAL A 156 -12.59 -4.63 13.03
CA VAL A 156 -11.52 -4.79 12.05
C VAL A 156 -10.25 -5.30 12.71
N SER A 157 -9.81 -6.49 12.31
CA SER A 157 -8.54 -7.08 12.72
C SER A 157 -8.24 -8.35 11.92
N HIS A 158 -6.97 -8.77 11.90
CA HIS A 158 -6.55 -10.05 11.26
C HIS A 158 -7.12 -11.28 11.95
N SER A 159 -7.28 -11.24 13.27
CA SER A 159 -7.85 -12.34 14.05
C SER A 159 -8.88 -11.82 15.04
N TRP A 160 -9.84 -12.67 15.41
CA TRP A 160 -10.84 -12.32 16.42
C TRP A 160 -10.22 -11.88 17.75
N GLN A 161 -9.12 -12.53 18.17
CA GLN A 161 -8.45 -12.22 19.44
C GLN A 161 -7.81 -10.83 19.47
N SER A 162 -7.56 -10.24 18.31
CA SER A 162 -6.96 -8.91 18.18
C SER A 162 -7.97 -7.80 17.95
N THR A 163 -9.27 -8.11 17.95
CA THR A 163 -10.31 -7.11 17.76
C THR A 163 -10.44 -6.21 18.98
N THR A 164 -10.77 -4.94 18.76
CA THR A 164 -11.15 -3.97 19.78
C THR A 164 -12.41 -3.25 19.34
N LYS A 165 -13.20 -2.77 20.32
CA LYS A 165 -14.51 -2.14 20.07
C LYS A 165 -14.39 -0.83 19.28
N GLU A 166 -13.28 -0.14 19.42
CA GLU A 166 -13.04 1.16 18.80
C GLU A 166 -12.60 1.03 17.33
N ARG A 167 -12.02 -0.12 16.96
CA ARG A 167 -11.50 -0.37 15.60
C ARG A 167 -12.54 -1.10 14.77
N THR A 168 -13.46 -0.32 14.22
CA THR A 168 -14.56 -0.82 13.36
C THR A 168 -14.34 -0.46 11.90
N LEU A 169 -15.09 -1.09 11.00
CA LEU A 169 -15.10 -0.70 9.58
C LEU A 169 -15.46 0.79 9.42
N ARG A 170 -16.39 1.28 10.22
CA ARG A 170 -16.76 2.70 10.23
C ARG A 170 -15.62 3.58 10.71
N SER A 171 -15.10 3.33 11.92
CA SER A 171 -14.13 4.23 12.56
C SER A 171 -12.79 4.32 11.82
N LEU A 172 -12.35 3.24 11.19
CA LEU A 172 -11.07 3.19 10.47
C LEU A 172 -11.17 3.57 9.00
N TYR A 173 -12.32 3.33 8.35
CA TYR A 173 -12.44 3.47 6.90
C TYR A 173 -13.62 4.33 6.46
N LEU A 174 -14.86 3.98 6.85
CA LEU A 174 -16.03 4.63 6.26
C LEU A 174 -16.21 6.07 6.73
N ASP A 175 -16.09 6.36 8.01
CA ASP A 175 -16.21 7.72 8.53
C ASP A 175 -15.06 8.63 8.06
N PRO A 176 -13.78 8.18 8.03
CA PRO A 176 -12.69 8.88 7.35
C PRO A 176 -12.94 9.18 5.87
N LEU A 177 -13.38 8.18 5.09
CA LEU A 177 -13.70 8.38 3.68
C LEU A 177 -14.87 9.35 3.49
N THR A 178 -15.91 9.25 4.33
CA THR A 178 -17.03 10.20 4.33
C THR A 178 -16.54 11.63 4.53
N ASN A 179 -15.68 11.85 5.54
CA ASN A 179 -15.12 13.18 5.81
C ASN A 179 -14.35 13.72 4.60
N ILE A 180 -13.50 12.91 3.98
CA ILE A 180 -12.75 13.34 2.80
C ILE A 180 -13.69 13.67 1.64
N PHE A 181 -14.65 12.80 1.33
CA PHE A 181 -15.54 12.99 0.18
C PHE A 181 -16.48 14.19 0.36
N GLU A 182 -16.99 14.43 1.56
CA GLU A 182 -17.81 15.60 1.85
C GLU A 182 -17.04 16.91 1.67
N ASN A 183 -15.83 16.99 2.22
CA ASN A 183 -15.02 18.20 2.11
C ASN A 183 -14.51 18.46 0.68
N ARG A 184 -14.31 17.41 -0.11
CA ARG A 184 -13.93 17.55 -1.52
C ARG A 184 -15.13 17.84 -2.43
N ASN A 185 -16.35 17.87 -1.93
CA ASN A 185 -17.59 17.94 -2.73
C ASN A 185 -17.58 16.89 -3.84
N VAL A 186 -17.19 15.67 -3.49
CA VAL A 186 -17.18 14.57 -4.44
C VAL A 186 -18.62 14.37 -4.96
N SER A 187 -18.82 14.61 -6.24
CA SER A 187 -20.09 14.35 -6.92
C SER A 187 -20.01 13.03 -7.66
N ALA A 188 -21.15 12.37 -7.75
CA ALA A 188 -21.31 11.27 -8.69
C ALA A 188 -20.88 11.70 -10.08
N ALA A 189 -20.37 10.78 -10.87
CA ALA A 189 -20.14 10.97 -12.29
C ALA A 189 -21.48 11.38 -12.95
N SER A 190 -21.72 12.66 -13.10
CA SER A 190 -22.70 13.16 -14.05
C SER A 190 -22.02 13.19 -15.41
N THR A 191 -22.80 13.00 -16.45
CA THR A 191 -22.36 12.77 -17.83
C THR A 191 -21.47 13.88 -18.44
N ASP A 192 -21.22 14.97 -17.74
CA ASP A 192 -20.52 16.15 -18.28
C ASP A 192 -19.39 16.71 -17.43
N ASP A 193 -19.13 16.25 -16.21
CA ASP A 193 -18.16 16.90 -15.34
C ASP A 193 -17.14 15.98 -14.71
N LYS A 194 -15.97 16.55 -14.45
CA LYS A 194 -14.82 15.93 -13.81
C LYS A 194 -15.23 15.19 -12.54
N GLN A 195 -15.12 13.88 -12.57
CA GLN A 195 -15.21 13.06 -11.39
C GLN A 195 -14.11 13.51 -10.41
N THR A 196 -14.50 13.97 -9.24
CA THR A 196 -13.55 14.38 -8.22
C THR A 196 -13.31 13.19 -7.30
N GLY A 197 -12.25 12.44 -7.54
CA GLY A 197 -11.83 11.30 -6.70
C GLY A 197 -10.95 11.74 -5.53
N MET A 198 -10.22 10.77 -4.98
CA MET A 198 -9.34 10.96 -3.83
C MET A 198 -8.10 11.83 -4.16
N PHE A 199 -7.57 11.73 -5.38
CA PHE A 199 -6.26 12.29 -5.76
C PHE A 199 -6.41 13.48 -6.71
N ASP A 200 -5.77 14.61 -6.38
CA ASP A 200 -5.77 15.82 -7.22
C ASP A 200 -5.07 15.59 -8.56
N SER A 201 -4.03 14.75 -8.56
CA SER A 201 -3.25 14.43 -9.76
C SER A 201 -3.99 13.54 -10.76
N ASP A 202 -4.96 12.75 -10.28
CA ASP A 202 -5.84 11.91 -11.10
C ASP A 202 -7.22 11.76 -10.43
N PRO A 203 -8.11 12.74 -10.63
CA PRO A 203 -9.44 12.75 -10.01
C PRO A 203 -10.37 11.64 -10.52
N ASN A 204 -10.02 10.94 -11.59
CA ASN A 204 -10.82 9.84 -12.13
C ASN A 204 -10.45 8.48 -11.53
N THR A 205 -9.36 8.40 -10.78
CA THR A 205 -8.97 7.15 -10.11
C THR A 205 -9.92 6.84 -8.96
N SER A 206 -10.60 5.69 -9.04
CA SER A 206 -11.40 5.16 -7.94
C SER A 206 -10.50 4.56 -6.86
N THR A 207 -10.75 4.91 -5.59
CA THR A 207 -10.17 4.20 -4.46
C THR A 207 -10.88 2.86 -4.26
N ILE A 208 -10.16 1.79 -3.96
CA ILE A 208 -10.74 0.46 -3.78
C ILE A 208 -10.65 0.08 -2.30
N LEU A 209 -11.80 -0.25 -1.70
CA LEU A 209 -11.86 -0.86 -0.37
C LEU A 209 -12.17 -2.35 -0.54
N LEU A 210 -11.18 -3.18 -0.29
CA LEU A 210 -11.33 -4.63 -0.22
C LEU A 210 -11.77 -5.01 1.18
N ILE A 211 -12.94 -5.61 1.31
CA ILE A 211 -13.51 -6.07 2.58
C ILE A 211 -13.38 -7.59 2.63
N ASP A 212 -12.53 -8.09 3.54
CA ASP A 212 -12.36 -9.52 3.77
C ASP A 212 -13.32 -10.00 4.88
N PHE A 213 -14.29 -10.82 4.50
CA PHE A 213 -15.32 -11.36 5.38
C PHE A 213 -14.75 -12.53 6.20
N LYS A 214 -14.50 -12.32 7.49
CA LYS A 214 -13.87 -13.31 8.38
C LYS A 214 -14.86 -14.22 9.09
N THR A 215 -16.12 -13.81 9.22
CA THR A 215 -17.22 -14.64 9.79
C THR A 215 -18.14 -15.17 8.69
N ASP A 216 -19.30 -15.74 9.06
CA ASP A 216 -20.28 -16.21 8.09
C ASP A 216 -20.70 -15.09 7.14
N GLY A 217 -20.51 -15.32 5.85
CA GLY A 217 -20.72 -14.27 4.84
C GLY A 217 -22.18 -13.86 4.68
N HIS A 218 -23.12 -14.82 4.82
CA HIS A 218 -24.56 -14.52 4.68
C HIS A 218 -25.08 -13.71 5.86
N GLU A 219 -24.55 -13.92 7.07
CA GLU A 219 -24.89 -13.10 8.24
C GLU A 219 -24.24 -11.71 8.19
N LEU A 220 -23.02 -11.62 7.67
CA LEU A 220 -22.25 -10.40 7.59
C LEU A 220 -22.75 -9.48 6.46
N TRP A 221 -23.18 -10.05 5.34
CA TRP A 221 -23.59 -9.33 4.14
C TRP A 221 -24.61 -8.19 4.39
N PRO A 222 -25.76 -8.41 5.07
CA PRO A 222 -26.74 -7.34 5.28
C PRO A 222 -26.19 -6.20 6.13
N VAL A 223 -25.24 -6.47 7.04
CA VAL A 223 -24.63 -5.44 7.87
C VAL A 223 -23.66 -4.60 7.05
N VAL A 224 -22.84 -5.21 6.19
CA VAL A 224 -21.97 -4.48 5.26
C VAL A 224 -22.79 -3.62 4.31
N LEU A 225 -23.86 -4.17 3.71
CA LEU A 225 -24.76 -3.40 2.85
C LEU A 225 -25.31 -2.17 3.57
N SER A 226 -25.80 -2.34 4.80
CA SER A 226 -26.39 -1.21 5.58
C SER A 226 -25.36 -0.12 5.88
N GLN A 227 -24.11 -0.49 6.17
CA GLN A 227 -23.05 0.49 6.42
C GLN A 227 -22.57 1.20 5.14
N LEU A 228 -22.70 0.57 3.98
CA LEU A 228 -22.34 1.15 2.68
C LEU A 228 -23.47 1.95 2.03
N GLN A 229 -24.72 1.75 2.45
CA GLN A 229 -25.89 2.42 1.87
C GLN A 229 -25.76 3.95 1.82
N PRO A 230 -25.24 4.66 2.86
CA PRO A 230 -25.04 6.11 2.78
C PRO A 230 -24.09 6.54 1.67
N PHE A 231 -23.11 5.72 1.31
CA PHE A 231 -22.20 5.98 0.18
C PHE A 231 -22.92 5.76 -1.14
N ARG A 232 -23.78 4.74 -1.21
CA ARG A 232 -24.59 4.47 -2.41
C ARG A 232 -25.60 5.59 -2.66
N ASP A 233 -26.27 6.07 -1.64
CA ASP A 233 -27.25 7.15 -1.71
C ASP A 233 -26.63 8.48 -2.19
N LYS A 234 -25.36 8.71 -1.86
CA LYS A 234 -24.57 9.86 -2.34
C LYS A 234 -23.94 9.62 -3.72
N ASN A 235 -24.18 8.49 -4.35
CA ASN A 235 -23.57 8.06 -5.60
C ASN A 235 -22.03 8.04 -5.57
N TRP A 236 -21.42 7.72 -4.44
CA TRP A 236 -19.97 7.62 -4.31
C TRP A 236 -19.42 6.25 -4.68
N LEU A 237 -20.29 5.23 -4.80
CA LEU A 237 -19.85 3.87 -5.10
C LEU A 237 -19.86 3.58 -6.59
N THR A 238 -18.85 2.87 -7.06
CA THR A 238 -18.90 2.17 -8.33
C THR A 238 -20.03 1.13 -8.26
N TYR A 239 -20.88 1.05 -9.29
CA TYR A 239 -21.96 0.07 -9.32
C TYR A 239 -22.27 -0.38 -10.75
N TYR A 240 -22.90 -1.55 -10.86
CA TYR A 240 -23.46 -2.07 -12.10
C TYR A 240 -24.97 -1.81 -12.12
N ASP A 241 -25.46 -1.11 -13.15
CA ASP A 241 -26.84 -0.64 -13.25
C ASP A 241 -27.77 -1.63 -13.97
N GLY A 242 -27.27 -2.82 -14.33
CA GLY A 242 -27.95 -3.83 -15.12
C GLY A 242 -27.55 -3.84 -16.60
N GLU A 243 -26.95 -2.77 -17.10
CA GLU A 243 -26.47 -2.63 -18.48
C GLU A 243 -24.95 -2.39 -18.52
N LYS A 244 -24.45 -1.48 -17.69
CA LYS A 244 -23.05 -1.05 -17.68
C LYS A 244 -22.53 -0.80 -16.28
N LEU A 245 -21.22 -0.75 -16.18
CA LEU A 245 -20.53 -0.34 -14.98
C LEU A 245 -20.46 1.20 -14.91
N ILE A 246 -20.98 1.76 -13.81
CA ILE A 246 -20.90 3.20 -13.50
C ILE A 246 -19.80 3.36 -12.46
N GLN A 247 -18.73 4.02 -12.85
CA GLN A 247 -17.60 4.24 -11.95
C GLN A 247 -17.90 5.35 -10.95
N GLY A 248 -17.66 5.06 -9.67
CA GLY A 248 -17.66 6.02 -8.57
C GLY A 248 -16.26 6.28 -8.03
N PRO A 249 -16.10 7.27 -7.14
CA PRO A 249 -14.82 7.55 -6.47
C PRO A 249 -14.38 6.43 -5.52
N LEU A 250 -15.28 5.54 -5.13
CA LEU A 250 -15.00 4.39 -4.27
C LEU A 250 -15.57 3.11 -4.89
N THR A 251 -14.74 2.08 -4.99
CA THR A 251 -15.12 0.74 -5.44
C THR A 251 -15.02 -0.23 -4.26
N ILE A 252 -16.07 -0.97 -3.99
CA ILE A 252 -16.11 -1.98 -2.91
C ILE A 252 -15.91 -3.37 -3.52
N VAL A 253 -14.98 -4.11 -2.94
CA VAL A 253 -14.71 -5.50 -3.35
C VAL A 253 -14.80 -6.40 -2.12
N GLY A 254 -15.55 -7.47 -2.22
CA GLY A 254 -15.67 -8.48 -1.16
C GLY A 254 -14.78 -9.68 -1.45
N THR A 255 -14.03 -10.12 -0.44
CA THR A 255 -13.19 -11.33 -0.46
C THR A 255 -13.44 -12.21 0.77
N GLY A 256 -12.63 -13.25 0.99
CA GLY A 256 -12.82 -14.18 2.11
C GLY A 256 -14.13 -14.95 2.00
N ASN A 257 -14.96 -14.89 3.04
CA ASN A 257 -16.26 -15.55 3.07
C ASN A 257 -17.38 -14.76 2.37
N THR A 258 -17.05 -13.81 1.50
CA THR A 258 -18.07 -13.07 0.74
C THR A 258 -18.94 -14.01 -0.08
N PRO A 259 -20.28 -13.99 0.09
CA PRO A 259 -21.18 -14.91 -0.59
C PRO A 259 -21.43 -14.47 -2.04
N PHE A 260 -20.87 -15.21 -3.00
CA PHE A 260 -20.98 -14.86 -4.43
C PHE A 260 -22.42 -14.87 -4.95
N ASP A 261 -23.26 -15.73 -4.43
CA ASP A 261 -24.69 -15.77 -4.73
C ASP A 261 -25.41 -14.46 -4.36
N LEU A 262 -25.10 -13.88 -3.21
CA LEU A 262 -25.62 -12.58 -2.80
C LEU A 262 -25.04 -11.43 -3.60
N VAL A 263 -23.78 -11.51 -4.02
CA VAL A 263 -23.19 -10.54 -4.96
C VAL A 263 -23.97 -10.53 -6.26
N GLN A 264 -24.39 -11.70 -6.76
CA GLN A 264 -25.15 -11.82 -8.02
C GLN A 264 -26.64 -11.48 -7.89
N GLN A 265 -27.20 -11.52 -6.69
CA GLN A 265 -28.63 -11.38 -6.46
C GLN A 265 -29.19 -10.04 -6.96
N ASN A 266 -28.48 -8.94 -6.74
CA ASN A 266 -28.86 -7.64 -7.27
C ASN A 266 -28.23 -7.44 -8.65
N SER A 267 -29.07 -7.54 -9.69
CA SER A 267 -28.62 -7.43 -11.09
C SER A 267 -28.69 -6.02 -11.66
N THR A 268 -29.30 -5.05 -10.96
CA THR A 268 -29.56 -3.70 -11.45
C THR A 268 -28.99 -2.58 -10.57
N ASP A 269 -28.47 -2.92 -9.40
CA ASP A 269 -27.84 -1.97 -8.46
C ASP A 269 -26.79 -2.68 -7.63
N ARG A 270 -25.82 -3.33 -8.30
CA ARG A 270 -24.72 -4.03 -7.62
C ARG A 270 -23.57 -3.10 -7.38
N PHE A 271 -23.28 -2.82 -6.13
CA PHE A 271 -22.18 -1.94 -5.70
C PHE A 271 -21.12 -2.64 -4.81
N ILE A 272 -21.22 -3.94 -4.63
CA ILE A 272 -20.15 -4.77 -4.08
C ILE A 272 -19.78 -5.80 -5.14
N PHE A 273 -18.50 -5.83 -5.51
CA PHE A 273 -17.95 -6.74 -6.51
C PHE A 273 -17.17 -7.86 -5.83
N PHE A 274 -17.08 -8.99 -6.48
CA PHE A 274 -16.40 -10.17 -5.94
C PHE A 274 -14.91 -10.15 -6.27
N ASP A 275 -14.09 -10.71 -5.37
CA ASP A 275 -12.69 -11.07 -5.62
C ASP A 275 -12.64 -12.49 -6.18
N ALA A 276 -12.60 -12.64 -7.50
CA ALA A 276 -12.67 -13.91 -8.18
C ALA A 276 -11.41 -14.77 -7.91
N PRO A 277 -11.52 -16.11 -7.87
CA PRO A 277 -10.36 -16.97 -7.73
C PRO A 277 -9.55 -17.04 -9.02
N LEU A 278 -8.38 -16.35 -9.05
CA LEU A 278 -7.55 -16.22 -10.26
C LEU A 278 -7.24 -17.55 -10.94
N LEU A 279 -6.95 -18.59 -10.16
CA LEU A 279 -6.59 -19.90 -10.71
C LEU A 279 -7.75 -20.60 -11.45
N SER A 280 -8.99 -20.23 -11.15
CA SER A 280 -10.17 -20.79 -11.80
C SER A 280 -10.53 -20.12 -13.12
N LEU A 281 -9.95 -18.95 -13.43
CA LEU A 281 -10.32 -18.18 -14.63
C LEU A 281 -9.95 -18.88 -15.95
N SER A 282 -8.92 -19.74 -15.92
CA SER A 282 -8.50 -20.50 -17.09
C SER A 282 -9.32 -21.78 -17.30
N SER A 283 -10.22 -22.15 -16.37
CA SER A 283 -11.08 -23.32 -16.52
C SER A 283 -12.37 -22.97 -17.29
N SER A 284 -12.74 -23.79 -18.25
CA SER A 284 -13.90 -23.55 -19.12
C SER A 284 -15.25 -23.60 -18.40
N SER A 285 -15.35 -24.22 -17.22
CA SER A 285 -16.61 -24.36 -16.48
C SER A 285 -16.82 -23.31 -15.40
N ASP A 286 -15.76 -22.86 -14.74
CA ASP A 286 -15.83 -21.95 -13.62
C ASP A 286 -15.39 -20.52 -13.98
N GLY A 287 -14.53 -20.38 -14.98
CA GLY A 287 -14.01 -19.10 -15.41
C GLY A 287 -15.08 -18.14 -15.97
N ASP A 288 -16.13 -18.70 -16.60
CA ASP A 288 -17.19 -17.87 -17.22
C ASP A 288 -18.17 -17.25 -16.21
N LYS A 289 -18.13 -17.68 -14.95
CA LYS A 289 -18.94 -17.08 -13.88
C LYS A 289 -18.51 -15.64 -13.54
N TYR A 290 -17.23 -15.31 -13.74
CA TYR A 290 -16.62 -14.06 -13.26
C TYR A 290 -16.34 -13.12 -14.43
N ASN A 291 -16.81 -11.88 -14.31
CA ASN A 291 -16.60 -10.82 -15.30
C ASN A 291 -16.80 -9.44 -14.65
N THR A 292 -16.61 -8.38 -15.39
CA THR A 292 -16.68 -7.00 -14.89
C THR A 292 -18.03 -6.59 -14.30
N THR A 293 -19.11 -7.34 -14.59
CA THR A 293 -20.43 -7.01 -14.03
C THR A 293 -20.59 -7.49 -12.59
N ASN A 294 -19.81 -8.48 -12.13
CA ASN A 294 -19.94 -9.08 -10.80
C ASN A 294 -18.62 -9.16 -10.02
N SER A 295 -17.49 -8.99 -10.67
CA SER A 295 -16.16 -9.11 -10.07
C SER A 295 -15.28 -7.93 -10.44
N TYR A 296 -14.31 -7.63 -9.59
CA TYR A 296 -13.35 -6.55 -9.83
C TYR A 296 -11.90 -7.06 -9.82
N TYR A 297 -11.55 -7.81 -8.79
CA TYR A 297 -10.28 -8.51 -8.69
C TYR A 297 -10.39 -9.95 -9.17
N ALA A 298 -9.23 -10.49 -9.50
CA ALA A 298 -8.97 -11.91 -9.57
C ALA A 298 -7.70 -12.19 -8.77
N SER A 299 -7.85 -12.78 -7.58
CA SER A 299 -6.76 -12.91 -6.63
C SER A 299 -6.36 -14.36 -6.37
N THR A 300 -5.10 -14.56 -5.99
CA THR A 300 -4.59 -15.84 -5.51
C THR A 300 -3.39 -15.68 -4.59
N ASN A 301 -3.12 -16.69 -3.75
CA ASN A 301 -1.87 -16.82 -3.03
C ASN A 301 -0.72 -17.06 -4.00
N MET A 302 0.40 -16.33 -3.85
CA MET A 302 1.55 -16.43 -4.76
C MET A 302 2.14 -17.84 -4.82
N LYS A 303 2.24 -18.50 -3.66
CA LYS A 303 2.74 -19.87 -3.59
C LYS A 303 1.80 -20.89 -4.25
N ALA A 304 0.49 -20.67 -4.14
CA ALA A 304 -0.50 -21.50 -4.84
C ALA A 304 -0.43 -21.30 -6.36
N ALA A 305 -0.15 -20.07 -6.80
CA ALA A 305 -0.06 -19.71 -8.21
C ALA A 305 1.13 -20.34 -8.93
N ILE A 306 2.32 -20.24 -8.35
CA ILE A 306 3.59 -20.58 -9.03
C ILE A 306 4.45 -21.60 -8.29
N GLY A 307 3.95 -22.14 -7.19
CA GLY A 307 4.70 -23.08 -6.36
C GLY A 307 5.74 -22.39 -5.49
N ARG A 308 6.67 -23.20 -4.96
CA ARG A 308 7.67 -22.71 -4.01
C ARG A 308 8.71 -21.82 -4.68
N ILE A 309 8.97 -20.67 -4.08
CA ILE A 309 10.07 -19.76 -4.45
C ILE A 309 11.26 -20.09 -3.54
N TRP A 310 12.43 -20.37 -4.14
CA TRP A 310 13.64 -20.70 -3.41
C TRP A 310 14.54 -19.47 -3.26
N PRO A 311 14.69 -18.89 -2.06
CA PRO A 311 15.43 -17.65 -1.88
C PRO A 311 16.96 -17.80 -2.02
N HIS A 312 17.46 -19.05 -2.04
CA HIS A 312 18.90 -19.30 -1.83
C HIS A 312 19.74 -19.34 -3.10
N THR A 313 19.16 -19.39 -4.30
CA THR A 313 19.95 -19.61 -5.52
C THR A 313 20.12 -18.39 -6.41
N THR A 314 19.08 -17.60 -6.64
CA THR A 314 19.17 -16.51 -7.64
C THR A 314 18.44 -15.23 -7.25
N HIS A 315 17.64 -15.20 -6.17
CA HIS A 315 16.70 -14.11 -5.87
C HIS A 315 15.77 -13.75 -7.04
N LYS A 316 15.57 -14.65 -8.00
CA LYS A 316 14.75 -14.45 -9.21
C LYS A 316 13.77 -15.61 -9.37
N LEU A 317 12.63 -15.31 -10.00
CA LEU A 317 11.69 -16.33 -10.44
C LEU A 317 12.28 -17.09 -11.65
N SER A 318 11.93 -18.37 -11.78
CA SER A 318 12.27 -19.16 -12.96
C SER A 318 11.42 -18.74 -14.16
N SER A 319 11.91 -18.97 -15.40
CA SER A 319 11.14 -18.67 -16.61
C SER A 319 9.75 -19.30 -16.58
N LYS A 320 9.64 -20.57 -16.14
CA LYS A 320 8.35 -21.25 -16.01
C LYS A 320 7.39 -20.54 -15.04
N GLN A 321 7.90 -19.99 -13.93
CA GLN A 321 7.08 -19.23 -12.99
C GLN A 321 6.61 -17.91 -13.60
N VAL A 322 7.50 -17.23 -14.35
CA VAL A 322 7.17 -15.99 -15.08
C VAL A 322 6.12 -16.25 -16.15
N ASP A 323 6.28 -17.28 -16.97
CA ASP A 323 5.30 -17.67 -18.01
C ASP A 323 3.93 -17.99 -17.39
N THR A 324 3.93 -18.66 -16.23
CA THR A 324 2.68 -18.94 -15.49
C THR A 324 2.00 -17.67 -15.02
N ILE A 325 2.75 -16.73 -14.44
CA ILE A 325 2.24 -15.41 -14.00
C ILE A 325 1.63 -14.66 -15.19
N GLN A 326 2.35 -14.57 -16.32
CA GLN A 326 1.87 -13.89 -17.53
C GLN A 326 0.57 -14.50 -18.05
N SER A 327 0.47 -15.83 -18.08
CA SER A 327 -0.73 -16.52 -18.51
C SER A 327 -1.93 -16.25 -17.57
N GLN A 328 -1.71 -16.22 -16.26
CA GLN A 328 -2.76 -15.94 -15.27
C GLN A 328 -3.20 -14.48 -15.32
N ILE A 329 -2.26 -13.54 -15.46
CA ILE A 329 -2.57 -12.10 -15.61
C ILE A 329 -3.41 -11.90 -16.86
N LYS A 330 -3.01 -12.50 -17.97
CA LYS A 330 -3.77 -12.44 -19.22
C LYS A 330 -5.18 -13.01 -19.07
N ALA A 331 -5.36 -14.12 -18.37
CA ALA A 331 -6.68 -14.71 -18.13
C ALA A 331 -7.60 -13.79 -17.33
N ALA A 332 -7.06 -13.01 -16.39
CA ALA A 332 -7.81 -11.99 -15.67
C ALA A 332 -8.15 -10.80 -16.58
N GLU A 333 -7.17 -10.31 -17.35
CA GLU A 333 -7.34 -9.20 -18.29
C GLU A 333 -8.37 -9.50 -19.38
N ASP A 334 -8.35 -10.71 -19.94
CA ASP A 334 -9.32 -11.15 -20.96
C ASP A 334 -10.78 -11.13 -20.45
N LYS A 335 -10.97 -11.14 -19.13
CA LYS A 335 -12.28 -10.99 -18.45
C LYS A 335 -12.53 -9.57 -17.93
N GLY A 336 -11.59 -8.64 -18.16
CA GLY A 336 -11.64 -7.26 -17.65
C GLY A 336 -11.41 -7.15 -16.15
N LEU A 337 -10.83 -8.16 -15.51
CA LEU A 337 -10.55 -8.21 -14.07
C LEU A 337 -9.11 -7.81 -13.78
N LYS A 338 -8.88 -7.25 -12.60
CA LYS A 338 -7.54 -6.89 -12.13
C LYS A 338 -6.92 -8.06 -11.36
N SER A 339 -5.85 -8.63 -11.90
CA SER A 339 -5.10 -9.71 -11.23
C SER A 339 -4.41 -9.19 -9.97
N ARG A 340 -4.41 -9.99 -8.88
CA ARG A 340 -3.74 -9.69 -7.61
C ARG A 340 -3.12 -10.96 -7.03
N TYR A 341 -1.85 -10.86 -6.59
CA TYR A 341 -1.14 -11.95 -5.91
C TYR A 341 -0.81 -11.53 -4.49
N TRP A 342 -1.38 -12.21 -3.49
CA TRP A 342 -1.07 -11.99 -2.10
C TRP A 342 -0.04 -13.01 -1.57
N ASP A 343 0.50 -12.80 -0.37
CA ASP A 343 1.57 -13.61 0.22
C ASP A 343 2.83 -13.67 -0.67
N THR A 344 3.20 -12.53 -1.24
CA THR A 344 4.47 -12.39 -1.94
C THR A 344 5.63 -12.41 -0.95
N PRO A 345 6.82 -12.96 -1.30
CA PRO A 345 7.92 -13.09 -0.36
C PRO A 345 8.39 -11.72 0.17
N PRO A 346 8.33 -11.48 1.51
CA PRO A 346 8.78 -10.19 2.08
C PRO A 346 10.30 -10.11 2.21
N TRP A 347 10.99 -11.24 2.17
CA TRP A 347 12.42 -11.39 2.40
C TRP A 347 13.02 -12.57 1.60
N PRO A 348 14.29 -12.47 1.16
CA PRO A 348 15.20 -11.30 1.17
C PRO A 348 14.68 -10.14 0.33
N ILE A 349 15.09 -8.90 0.65
CA ILE A 349 14.60 -7.69 -0.07
C ILE A 349 14.83 -7.79 -1.58
N ALA A 350 15.98 -8.33 -2.01
CA ALA A 350 16.26 -8.53 -3.43
C ALA A 350 15.26 -9.49 -4.12
N LEU A 351 14.79 -10.52 -3.41
CA LEU A 351 13.76 -11.42 -3.94
C LEU A 351 12.40 -10.71 -4.01
N ARG A 352 12.01 -10.01 -2.93
CA ARG A 352 10.78 -9.21 -2.92
C ARG A 352 10.74 -8.24 -4.09
N ASP A 353 11.79 -7.45 -4.26
CA ASP A 353 11.87 -6.43 -5.30
C ASP A 353 11.86 -7.07 -6.70
N ASN A 354 12.52 -8.22 -6.88
CA ASN A 354 12.45 -8.96 -8.14
C ASN A 354 11.04 -9.50 -8.43
N VAL A 355 10.34 -10.05 -7.42
CA VAL A 355 8.96 -10.52 -7.58
C VAL A 355 8.05 -9.36 -7.96
N TRP A 356 8.14 -8.23 -7.26
CA TRP A 356 7.34 -7.06 -7.57
C TRP A 356 7.62 -6.51 -8.97
N SER A 357 8.90 -6.40 -9.36
CA SER A 357 9.28 -5.99 -10.71
C SER A 357 8.70 -6.94 -11.75
N THR A 358 8.85 -8.26 -11.53
CA THR A 358 8.31 -9.28 -12.46
C THR A 358 6.79 -9.17 -12.61
N LEU A 359 6.06 -8.96 -11.51
CA LEU A 359 4.60 -8.77 -11.54
C LEU A 359 4.22 -7.51 -12.32
N MET A 360 4.93 -6.40 -12.08
CA MET A 360 4.68 -5.15 -12.79
C MET A 360 5.02 -5.25 -14.29
N ASP A 361 6.15 -5.87 -14.64
CA ASP A 361 6.57 -6.09 -16.01
C ASP A 361 5.60 -7.02 -16.76
N ALA A 362 4.96 -7.93 -16.04
CA ALA A 362 3.93 -8.82 -16.59
C ALA A 362 2.54 -8.13 -16.68
N GLY A 363 2.40 -6.89 -16.20
CA GLY A 363 1.14 -6.15 -16.28
C GLY A 363 0.13 -6.53 -15.19
N VAL A 364 0.58 -6.87 -13.96
CA VAL A 364 -0.34 -7.16 -12.85
C VAL A 364 -1.34 -6.02 -12.63
N GLY A 365 -2.61 -6.35 -12.50
CA GLY A 365 -3.66 -5.36 -12.34
C GLY A 365 -3.58 -4.58 -11.03
N MET A 366 -3.09 -5.25 -9.93
CA MET A 366 -2.89 -4.63 -8.62
C MET A 366 -1.73 -5.29 -7.89
N LEU A 367 -0.73 -4.51 -7.50
CA LEU A 367 0.40 -4.98 -6.71
C LEU A 367 0.04 -5.02 -5.22
N ASN A 368 0.03 -6.22 -4.64
CA ASN A 368 -0.23 -6.43 -3.20
C ASN A 368 1.03 -6.19 -2.39
N VAL A 369 0.98 -5.29 -1.41
CA VAL A 369 2.18 -4.83 -0.69
C VAL A 369 1.98 -4.69 0.82
N ASP A 370 3.01 -5.09 1.56
CA ASP A 370 3.13 -4.84 3.00
C ASP A 370 4.03 -3.63 3.31
N ASP A 371 4.95 -3.30 2.41
CA ASP A 371 5.88 -2.18 2.53
C ASP A 371 5.49 -1.04 1.58
N LEU A 372 4.65 -0.12 2.08
CA LEU A 372 4.15 1.04 1.32
C LEU A 372 5.27 1.96 0.85
N VAL A 373 6.31 2.16 1.68
CA VAL A 373 7.44 3.04 1.34
C VAL A 373 8.20 2.51 0.13
N SER A 374 8.46 1.21 0.10
CA SER A 374 9.10 0.58 -1.05
C SER A 374 8.20 0.58 -2.28
N ALA A 375 6.91 0.27 -2.11
CA ALA A 375 5.93 0.26 -3.20
C ALA A 375 5.76 1.63 -3.86
N SER A 376 5.86 2.71 -3.08
CA SER A 376 5.68 4.07 -3.60
C SER A 376 6.75 4.53 -4.60
N ARG A 377 7.85 3.80 -4.71
CA ARG A 377 9.00 4.21 -5.55
C ARG A 377 8.89 3.87 -7.02
N TRP A 378 8.17 2.84 -7.41
CA TRP A 378 8.04 2.33 -8.78
C TRP A 378 9.33 1.89 -9.50
N ASN A 379 10.49 1.90 -8.84
CA ASN A 379 11.79 1.58 -9.44
C ASN A 379 12.55 0.53 -8.64
N TRP A 380 11.88 -0.56 -8.34
CA TRP A 380 12.48 -1.69 -7.63
C TRP A 380 13.61 -2.32 -8.45
N GLY A 381 14.69 -2.68 -7.77
CA GLY A 381 15.89 -3.22 -8.42
C GLY A 381 16.88 -2.18 -8.91
N TRP A 382 16.61 -0.89 -8.75
CA TRP A 382 17.53 0.19 -9.09
C TRP A 382 18.11 0.85 -7.83
N CYS A 383 19.43 1.05 -7.81
CA CYS A 383 20.03 1.94 -6.81
C CYS A 383 19.89 3.38 -7.28
N VAL A 384 19.03 4.14 -6.65
CA VAL A 384 18.85 5.56 -6.94
C VAL A 384 19.32 6.39 -5.78
N VAL A 385 20.28 7.28 -5.99
CA VAL A 385 20.77 8.26 -5.03
C VAL A 385 20.69 9.64 -5.67
N ALA A 386 19.99 10.56 -5.01
CA ALA A 386 19.76 11.92 -5.51
C ALA A 386 19.25 11.96 -6.95
N GLY A 387 18.37 11.03 -7.34
CA GLY A 387 17.83 10.92 -8.69
C GLY A 387 18.77 10.29 -9.72
N ILE A 388 19.96 9.86 -9.33
CA ILE A 388 20.92 9.19 -10.22
C ILE A 388 20.86 7.70 -9.96
N ALA A 389 20.60 6.91 -11.00
CA ALA A 389 20.71 5.45 -10.94
C ALA A 389 22.20 5.06 -10.87
N LEU A 390 22.61 4.46 -9.76
CA LEU A 390 23.99 4.02 -9.53
C LEU A 390 24.24 2.57 -9.90
N CYS A 391 23.18 1.77 -10.06
CA CYS A 391 23.27 0.41 -10.53
C CYS A 391 22.14 0.16 -11.52
N GLY A 392 22.48 -0.44 -12.65
CA GLY A 392 21.51 -0.90 -13.64
C GLY A 392 21.08 -2.33 -13.35
N ASN A 393 19.99 -2.77 -13.94
CA ASN A 393 19.64 -4.19 -14.00
C ASN A 393 20.72 -4.90 -14.82
N SER A 394 21.51 -5.75 -14.18
CA SER A 394 22.45 -6.66 -14.85
C SER A 394 21.70 -7.90 -15.34
#